data_234b5a35522d00562920c3d8a9df80d3
#
_entry.id   234b5a35522d00562920c3d8a9df80d3
#
_cell.length_a   1.000
_cell.length_b   1.000
_cell.length_c   1.000
_cell.angle_alpha   90.00
_cell.angle_beta   90.00
_cell.angle_gamma   90.00
#
_symmetry.space_group_name_H-M   'P 1'
#
loop_
_entity.id
_entity.type
_entity.pdbx_description
1 polymer ?
#
loop_
_entity_poly.entity_id
_entity_poly.type
_entity_poly.pdbx_seq_one_letter_code
_entity_poly.pdbx_strand_id
1 'polypeptide(L)'
;MEDDRMISLNDDTAHGGRGFAERVARKALQQITPKRRGPMPYLAIGITIVIGLVALGVPVDAQSWQPPADDQRCPSKWGADDERGSANHMKPETVLRATQLIKSGEVIELAHVLSPSIPLVGTRRFDVHTKRTFMNQASNRRGSNEEILISEMGQVGTQFDGFPHQTIADKVYNCFKVDEIASRGGFTKLGIEKVGALITRGVLIDVAGLKGVDILPDTYEITVQDLEEALRRQNLQLQPGDAVIIHTGWGKLWGKDNARYGKSCPGIGVQAAEWLAKQDPMLVGSDNWPVEVLPNPDPQVSAPVHQILLVVNGIYLLENLKLEELAAKRVHEFAFIMQPLKMQGFSGSTVAPIAVR
;
A
#
# COMPACT_ATOMS: atom_id res chain seq x y z
N MET A 1 -2.41 57.76 -12.97
CA MET A 1 -3.56 57.62 -13.85
C MET A 1 -3.84 56.13 -13.77
N GLU A 2 -4.55 55.71 -12.73
CA GLU A 2 -6.01 55.51 -12.63
C GLU A 2 -6.50 54.50 -13.68
N ASP A 3 -6.90 53.31 -13.24
CA ASP A 3 -8.29 53.08 -12.90
C ASP A 3 -8.47 51.78 -12.01
N ASP A 4 -9.01 52.02 -10.85
CA ASP A 4 -9.58 51.06 -9.92
C ASP A 4 -10.94 50.58 -10.46
N ARG A 5 -11.20 49.27 -10.44
CA ARG A 5 -12.59 48.76 -10.31
C ARG A 5 -12.68 47.62 -9.35
N MET A 6 -13.05 47.94 -8.12
CA MET A 6 -13.72 47.04 -7.18
C MET A 6 -15.04 46.57 -7.76
N ILE A 7 -15.29 45.27 -7.67
CA ILE A 7 -16.65 44.70 -7.82
C ILE A 7 -17.02 44.08 -6.46
N SER A 8 -18.08 44.67 -5.93
CA SER A 8 -18.79 44.40 -4.70
C SER A 8 -19.39 42.97 -4.68
N LEU A 9 -19.19 42.29 -3.56
CA LEU A 9 -19.95 41.11 -3.15
C LEU A 9 -21.33 41.56 -2.62
N ASN A 10 -22.39 41.01 -3.16
CA ASN A 10 -23.71 41.04 -2.54
C ASN A 10 -24.02 39.64 -1.99
N ASP A 11 -24.22 39.63 -0.69
CA ASP A 11 -24.90 38.63 0.12
C ASP A 11 -26.41 38.71 -0.15
N ASP A 12 -27.05 37.59 -0.30
CA ASP A 12 -28.48 37.30 -0.01
C ASP A 12 -28.77 35.88 -0.53
N THR A 13 -29.25 34.93 0.19
CA THR A 13 -30.33 34.73 1.15
C THR A 13 -30.38 33.23 1.47
N ALA A 14 -30.28 32.92 2.73
CA ALA A 14 -30.77 31.66 3.28
C ALA A 14 -32.29 31.79 3.45
N HIS A 15 -33.06 30.78 3.02
CA HIS A 15 -34.29 30.26 3.67
C HIS A 15 -35.05 29.33 2.73
N GLY A 16 -35.37 28.11 3.21
CA GLY A 16 -36.38 27.27 2.55
C GLY A 16 -36.03 25.78 2.43
N GLY A 17 -36.10 25.02 3.51
CA GLY A 17 -35.89 23.57 3.43
C GLY A 17 -36.31 22.75 4.66
N ARG A 18 -37.27 23.24 5.46
CA ARG A 18 -37.86 22.47 6.56
C ARG A 18 -39.36 22.39 6.41
N GLY A 19 -39.88 21.65 5.46
CA GLY A 19 -41.34 21.57 5.27
C GLY A 19 -41.87 20.32 4.58
N PHE A 20 -40.99 19.45 4.09
CA PHE A 20 -41.42 18.30 3.29
C PHE A 20 -41.46 16.95 4.05
N ALA A 21 -40.71 16.80 5.15
CA ALA A 21 -40.64 15.54 5.89
C ALA A 21 -41.76 15.35 6.92
N GLU A 22 -42.44 16.42 7.38
CA GLU A 22 -43.52 16.32 8.37
C GLU A 22 -44.92 16.04 7.81
N ARG A 23 -45.14 16.14 6.48
CA ARG A 23 -46.48 15.90 5.89
C ARG A 23 -46.75 14.46 5.46
N VAL A 24 -45.73 13.59 5.42
CA VAL A 24 -45.92 12.17 5.05
C VAL A 24 -46.24 11.29 6.24
N ALA A 25 -45.89 11.69 7.47
CA ALA A 25 -46.09 10.90 8.67
C ALA A 25 -47.49 11.01 9.32
N ARG A 26 -48.32 11.95 8.87
CA ARG A 26 -49.68 12.16 9.46
C ARG A 26 -50.87 11.49 8.72
N LYS A 27 -50.65 10.80 7.62
CA LYS A 27 -51.72 10.16 6.82
C LYS A 27 -51.87 8.65 6.99
N ALA A 28 -51.04 7.99 7.81
CA ALA A 28 -51.08 6.52 7.97
C ALA A 28 -51.72 6.02 9.28
N LEU A 29 -52.31 6.87 10.08
CA LEU A 29 -52.84 6.51 11.40
C LEU A 29 -54.34 6.81 11.59
N GLN A 30 -55.14 6.64 10.59
CA GLN A 30 -56.60 6.61 10.72
C GLN A 30 -57.18 5.56 9.79
N GLN A 31 -57.49 4.42 10.32
CA GLN A 31 -58.59 3.48 10.02
C GLN A 31 -58.23 2.04 10.37
N ILE A 32 -58.45 1.63 11.60
CA ILE A 32 -58.88 0.27 11.93
C ILE A 32 -59.68 0.34 13.22
N THR A 33 -61.01 0.33 13.10
CA THR A 33 -61.95 0.03 14.19
C THR A 33 -62.24 -1.47 14.21
N PRO A 34 -62.27 -2.15 15.38
CA PRO A 34 -62.58 -3.57 15.45
C PRO A 34 -64.10 -3.82 15.50
N LYS A 35 -64.63 -4.63 14.60
CA LYS A 35 -65.96 -5.22 14.65
C LYS A 35 -66.02 -6.36 15.67
N ARG A 36 -66.88 -6.24 16.68
CA ARG A 36 -67.27 -7.31 17.64
C ARG A 36 -67.94 -8.46 16.89
N ARG A 37 -67.55 -9.70 17.13
CA ARG A 37 -68.30 -10.92 16.88
C ARG A 37 -68.25 -11.81 18.12
N GLY A 38 -69.42 -12.40 18.43
CA GLY A 38 -69.78 -13.14 19.64
C GLY A 38 -69.16 -14.56 19.74
N PRO A 39 -69.48 -15.32 20.80
CA PRO A 39 -68.72 -16.45 21.29
C PRO A 39 -68.97 -17.74 20.51
N MET A 40 -67.92 -18.52 20.21
CA MET A 40 -67.98 -19.92 19.80
C MET A 40 -67.07 -20.77 20.68
N PRO A 41 -67.35 -22.09 20.78
CA PRO A 41 -66.93 -22.92 21.89
C PRO A 41 -65.49 -23.43 21.77
N TYR A 42 -64.91 -23.70 22.93
CA TYR A 42 -63.55 -24.21 23.10
C TYR A 42 -63.37 -25.61 22.49
N LEU A 43 -62.43 -25.71 21.53
CA LEU A 43 -61.77 -26.97 21.15
C LEU A 43 -60.31 -26.84 21.61
N ALA A 44 -59.93 -27.59 22.64
CA ALA A 44 -58.55 -27.62 23.12
C ALA A 44 -57.69 -28.39 22.16
N ILE A 45 -56.88 -27.66 21.38
CA ILE A 45 -55.74 -28.23 20.60
C ILE A 45 -54.48 -27.82 21.34
N GLY A 46 -53.81 -28.80 21.93
CA GLY A 46 -52.51 -28.60 22.53
C GLY A 46 -51.47 -28.22 21.46
N ILE A 47 -51.08 -26.96 21.44
CA ILE A 47 -49.94 -26.48 20.65
C ILE A 47 -48.70 -26.56 21.52
N THR A 48 -47.86 -27.52 21.28
CA THR A 48 -46.50 -27.56 21.86
C THR A 48 -45.67 -26.46 21.16
N ILE A 49 -45.52 -25.35 21.90
CA ILE A 49 -44.60 -24.26 21.44
C ILE A 49 -43.18 -24.75 21.64
N VAL A 50 -42.53 -25.19 20.55
CA VAL A 50 -41.06 -25.35 20.52
C VAL A 50 -40.48 -23.93 20.44
N ILE A 51 -40.05 -23.39 21.57
CA ILE A 51 -39.27 -22.15 21.61
C ILE A 51 -37.91 -22.49 21.05
N GLY A 52 -37.73 -22.34 19.73
CA GLY A 52 -36.41 -22.26 19.11
C GLY A 52 -35.71 -21.02 19.66
N LEU A 53 -34.71 -21.19 20.53
CA LEU A 53 -33.72 -20.16 20.82
C LEU A 53 -33.02 -19.83 19.52
N VAL A 54 -33.47 -18.82 18.79
CA VAL A 54 -32.64 -18.14 17.78
C VAL A 54 -31.60 -17.37 18.61
N ALA A 55 -30.42 -17.95 18.75
CA ALA A 55 -29.27 -17.21 19.21
C ALA A 55 -29.05 -16.09 18.18
N LEU A 56 -29.55 -14.89 18.47
CA LEU A 56 -29.11 -13.67 17.81
C LEU A 56 -27.62 -13.59 18.11
N GLY A 57 -26.81 -14.06 17.16
CA GLY A 57 -25.38 -13.79 17.17
C GLY A 57 -25.24 -12.28 17.20
N VAL A 58 -24.87 -11.73 18.35
CA VAL A 58 -24.36 -10.38 18.45
C VAL A 58 -23.19 -10.34 17.47
N PRO A 59 -23.17 -9.43 16.47
CA PRO A 59 -21.99 -9.28 15.67
C PRO A 59 -20.85 -8.98 16.66
N VAL A 60 -19.87 -9.87 16.73
CA VAL A 60 -18.61 -9.55 17.39
C VAL A 60 -18.07 -8.43 16.53
N ASP A 61 -18.15 -7.19 17.03
CA ASP A 61 -17.42 -6.08 16.43
C ASP A 61 -15.98 -6.54 16.32
N ALA A 62 -15.53 -6.78 15.10
CA ALA A 62 -14.15 -7.14 14.86
C ALA A 62 -13.32 -5.99 15.41
N GLN A 63 -12.59 -6.25 16.49
CA GLN A 63 -11.76 -5.24 17.14
C GLN A 63 -10.79 -4.69 16.10
N SER A 64 -10.82 -3.35 15.91
CA SER A 64 -9.87 -2.65 15.03
C SER A 64 -8.44 -3.06 15.37
N TRP A 65 -7.60 -3.24 14.35
CA TRP A 65 -6.20 -3.56 14.55
C TRP A 65 -5.53 -2.55 15.48
N GLN A 66 -4.78 -3.06 16.45
CA GLN A 66 -4.00 -2.26 17.37
C GLN A 66 -2.54 -2.65 17.26
N PRO A 67 -1.61 -1.69 17.24
CA PRO A 67 -0.20 -2.00 17.21
C PRO A 67 0.21 -2.71 18.52
N PRO A 68 1.13 -3.69 18.44
CA PRO A 68 1.66 -4.34 19.63
C PRO A 68 2.43 -3.34 20.51
N ALA A 69 2.46 -3.61 21.80
CA ALA A 69 3.25 -2.83 22.76
C ALA A 69 4.75 -2.87 22.44
N ASP A 70 5.50 -1.88 22.90
CA ASP A 70 6.93 -1.76 22.58
C ASP A 70 7.74 -2.98 23.01
N ASP A 71 7.46 -3.57 24.17
CA ASP A 71 8.11 -4.76 24.68
C ASP A 71 7.84 -6.03 23.88
N GLN A 72 6.82 -6.02 23.03
CA GLN A 72 6.47 -7.12 22.11
C GLN A 72 7.16 -6.99 20.74
N ARG A 73 7.61 -5.79 20.35
CA ARG A 73 8.23 -5.50 19.06
C ARG A 73 9.68 -5.03 19.14
N CYS A 74 10.18 -4.71 20.33
CA CYS A 74 11.53 -4.19 20.53
C CYS A 74 12.19 -4.87 21.73
N PRO A 75 13.48 -5.18 21.63
CA PRO A 75 14.32 -5.00 20.44
C PRO A 75 13.90 -5.94 19.31
N SER A 76 14.31 -5.60 18.09
CA SER A 76 14.08 -6.47 16.93
C SER A 76 14.80 -7.81 17.08
N LYS A 77 14.38 -8.81 16.32
CA LYS A 77 15.07 -10.13 16.27
C LYS A 77 16.54 -10.05 15.82
N TRP A 78 16.94 -8.93 15.23
CA TRP A 78 18.31 -8.67 14.77
C TRP A 78 19.18 -7.93 15.79
N GLY A 79 18.60 -7.55 16.93
CA GLY A 79 19.28 -6.84 18.02
C GLY A 79 18.87 -5.40 18.21
N ALA A 80 19.22 -4.82 19.34
CA ALA A 80 18.79 -3.47 19.74
C ALA A 80 19.38 -2.35 18.86
N ASP A 81 20.56 -2.54 18.30
CA ASP A 81 21.23 -1.55 17.44
C ASP A 81 20.97 -1.81 15.96
N ASP A 82 20.10 -2.77 15.61
CA ASP A 82 19.83 -3.09 14.23
C ASP A 82 19.11 -1.95 13.50
N GLU A 83 19.66 -1.61 12.34
CA GLU A 83 19.14 -0.57 11.45
C GLU A 83 18.75 -1.12 10.07
N ARG A 84 18.87 -2.43 9.84
CA ARG A 84 18.70 -3.05 8.52
C ARG A 84 17.48 -3.98 8.41
N GLY A 85 16.89 -4.38 9.53
CA GLY A 85 15.71 -5.24 9.52
C GLY A 85 15.85 -6.45 8.62
N SER A 86 14.88 -6.69 7.76
CA SER A 86 14.84 -7.82 6.83
C SER A 86 16.00 -7.83 5.79
N ALA A 87 16.69 -6.70 5.55
CA ALA A 87 17.88 -6.70 4.71
C ALA A 87 19.05 -7.48 5.35
N ASN A 88 18.96 -7.90 6.61
CA ASN A 88 19.89 -8.84 7.23
C ASN A 88 19.80 -10.28 6.67
N HIS A 89 18.76 -10.59 5.89
CA HIS A 89 18.70 -11.80 5.07
C HIS A 89 19.69 -11.79 3.89
N MET A 90 20.28 -10.63 3.56
CA MET A 90 21.35 -10.55 2.53
C MET A 90 22.60 -11.25 3.02
N LYS A 91 22.77 -12.48 2.54
CA LYS A 91 23.92 -13.36 2.81
C LYS A 91 24.41 -13.96 1.49
N PRO A 92 25.65 -14.47 1.42
CA PRO A 92 26.14 -15.13 0.21
C PRO A 92 25.20 -16.21 -0.31
N GLU A 93 24.60 -17.00 0.57
CA GLU A 93 23.67 -18.08 0.20
C GLU A 93 22.40 -17.54 -0.44
N THR A 94 21.89 -16.39 0.01
CA THR A 94 20.73 -15.72 -0.57
C THR A 94 21.01 -15.30 -2.01
N VAL A 95 22.17 -14.70 -2.26
CA VAL A 95 22.61 -14.30 -3.59
C VAL A 95 22.78 -15.51 -4.50
N LEU A 96 23.50 -16.54 -4.05
CA LEU A 96 23.72 -17.76 -4.83
C LEU A 96 22.39 -18.47 -5.17
N ARG A 97 21.45 -18.53 -4.24
CA ARG A 97 20.10 -19.06 -4.49
C ARG A 97 19.38 -18.27 -5.60
N ALA A 98 19.44 -16.94 -5.54
CA ALA A 98 18.82 -16.10 -6.56
C ALA A 98 19.46 -16.32 -7.95
N THR A 99 20.79 -16.41 -8.03
CA THR A 99 21.48 -16.63 -9.32
C THR A 99 21.15 -17.96 -9.98
N GLN A 100 20.76 -18.98 -9.19
CA GLN A 100 20.31 -20.28 -9.73
C GLN A 100 19.01 -20.19 -10.52
N LEU A 101 18.22 -19.11 -10.34
CA LEU A 101 16.98 -18.86 -11.09
C LEU A 101 17.22 -18.28 -12.48
N ILE A 102 18.45 -17.81 -12.77
CA ILE A 102 18.81 -17.27 -14.07
C ILE A 102 19.08 -18.42 -15.03
N LYS A 103 18.14 -18.64 -15.97
CA LYS A 103 18.21 -19.74 -16.95
C LYS A 103 18.39 -19.22 -18.38
N SER A 104 17.71 -18.14 -18.73
CA SER A 104 17.73 -17.56 -20.08
C SER A 104 18.60 -16.30 -20.16
N GLY A 105 18.86 -15.62 -19.04
CA GLY A 105 19.49 -14.31 -18.99
C GLY A 105 18.57 -13.17 -19.43
N GLU A 106 17.26 -13.42 -19.56
CA GLU A 106 16.29 -12.38 -19.86
C GLU A 106 16.13 -11.43 -18.68
N VAL A 107 16.22 -10.13 -18.96
CA VAL A 107 16.03 -9.06 -17.98
C VAL A 107 14.69 -8.37 -18.21
N ILE A 108 13.90 -8.27 -17.16
CA ILE A 108 12.59 -7.59 -17.15
C ILE A 108 12.69 -6.42 -16.20
N GLU A 109 12.39 -5.20 -16.70
CA GLU A 109 12.38 -3.98 -15.90
C GLU A 109 11.08 -3.88 -15.10
N LEU A 110 11.20 -3.66 -13.79
CA LEU A 110 10.08 -3.58 -12.86
C LEU A 110 9.76 -2.16 -12.42
N ALA A 111 10.35 -1.15 -13.04
CA ALA A 111 10.12 0.25 -12.73
C ALA A 111 9.38 0.99 -13.84
N HIS A 112 8.55 1.94 -13.43
CA HIS A 112 7.95 2.90 -14.36
C HIS A 112 8.94 4.02 -14.70
N VAL A 113 8.83 4.54 -15.93
CA VAL A 113 9.57 5.74 -16.34
C VAL A 113 9.05 6.95 -15.56
N LEU A 114 9.95 7.72 -14.96
CA LEU A 114 9.63 8.96 -14.28
C LEU A 114 9.49 10.11 -15.25
N SER A 115 8.44 10.91 -15.07
CA SER A 115 8.20 12.14 -15.83
C SER A 115 7.31 13.09 -14.99
N PRO A 116 7.23 14.38 -15.35
CA PRO A 116 6.30 15.30 -14.68
C PRO A 116 4.82 14.91 -14.75
N SER A 117 4.46 13.95 -15.62
CA SER A 117 3.07 13.50 -15.81
C SER A 117 2.74 12.18 -15.09
N ILE A 118 3.61 11.66 -14.23
CA ILE A 118 3.33 10.47 -13.42
C ILE A 118 2.19 10.72 -12.41
N PRO A 119 1.50 9.67 -11.92
CA PRO A 119 0.58 9.85 -10.82
C PRO A 119 1.35 10.30 -9.56
N LEU A 120 0.91 11.40 -8.97
CA LEU A 120 1.44 11.95 -7.74
C LEU A 120 0.35 11.97 -6.68
N VAL A 121 0.64 11.45 -5.51
CA VAL A 121 -0.31 11.37 -4.39
C VAL A 121 -0.01 12.46 -3.36
N GLY A 122 -1.07 13.15 -2.90
CA GLY A 122 -0.94 14.24 -1.94
C GLY A 122 -0.27 15.48 -2.54
N THR A 123 0.70 16.03 -1.84
CA THR A 123 1.42 17.26 -2.22
C THR A 123 2.76 16.99 -2.91
N ARG A 124 3.02 15.74 -3.28
CA ARG A 124 4.27 15.31 -3.91
C ARG A 124 4.43 15.95 -5.28
N ARG A 125 5.68 16.15 -5.70
CA ARG A 125 6.02 16.75 -7.00
C ARG A 125 7.22 16.04 -7.64
N PHE A 126 7.31 16.21 -8.96
CA PHE A 126 8.44 15.74 -9.77
C PHE A 126 8.69 16.77 -10.87
N ASP A 127 9.56 17.73 -10.59
CA ASP A 127 9.88 18.84 -11.48
C ASP A 127 11.28 18.66 -12.07
N VAL A 128 11.39 18.71 -13.38
CA VAL A 128 12.67 18.57 -14.11
C VAL A 128 12.95 19.85 -14.87
N HIS A 129 14.16 20.38 -14.71
CA HIS A 129 14.65 21.56 -15.41
C HIS A 129 15.97 21.26 -16.10
N THR A 130 15.97 21.26 -17.45
CA THR A 130 17.19 21.11 -18.21
C THR A 130 18.03 22.38 -18.14
N LYS A 131 19.30 22.22 -17.85
CA LYS A 131 20.28 23.30 -17.73
C LYS A 131 21.44 23.05 -18.68
N ARG A 132 21.70 24.02 -19.59
CA ARG A 132 22.93 24.04 -20.34
C ARG A 132 24.00 24.70 -19.46
N THR A 133 25.02 23.95 -19.06
CA THR A 133 25.99 24.40 -18.07
C THR A 133 27.07 25.28 -18.67
N PHE A 134 27.62 24.86 -19.82
CA PHE A 134 28.77 25.52 -20.38
C PHE A 134 29.03 25.10 -21.84
N MET A 135 29.55 26.04 -22.64
CA MET A 135 30.14 25.75 -23.95
C MET A 135 31.60 26.21 -23.95
N ASN A 136 32.53 25.27 -24.00
CA ASN A 136 33.94 25.57 -24.07
C ASN A 136 34.29 26.11 -25.47
N GLN A 137 35.09 27.19 -25.52
CA GLN A 137 35.56 27.80 -26.77
C GLN A 137 36.85 27.16 -27.31
N ALA A 138 37.34 26.11 -26.66
CA ALA A 138 38.49 25.33 -27.18
C ALA A 138 38.19 24.72 -28.56
N SER A 139 39.22 24.18 -29.22
CA SER A 139 39.14 23.70 -30.61
C SER A 139 38.01 22.65 -30.83
N ASN A 140 37.74 21.79 -29.85
CA ASN A 140 36.68 20.79 -29.91
C ASN A 140 35.29 21.32 -29.51
N ARG A 141 35.17 22.56 -29.10
CA ARG A 141 33.94 23.27 -28.78
C ARG A 141 32.97 22.46 -27.90
N ARG A 142 33.49 21.74 -26.90
CA ARG A 142 32.75 20.88 -26.00
C ARG A 142 31.70 21.69 -25.22
N GLY A 143 30.48 21.21 -25.23
CA GLY A 143 29.38 21.67 -24.32
C GLY A 143 28.93 20.55 -23.38
N SER A 144 28.13 20.88 -22.39
CA SER A 144 27.44 19.91 -21.50
C SER A 144 26.06 20.40 -21.15
N ASN A 145 25.19 19.44 -20.86
CA ASN A 145 23.84 19.68 -20.34
C ASN A 145 23.69 18.90 -19.04
N GLU A 146 22.89 19.43 -18.15
CA GLU A 146 22.56 18.83 -16.86
C GLU A 146 21.08 19.08 -16.56
N GLU A 147 20.50 18.31 -15.65
CA GLU A 147 19.15 18.48 -15.18
C GLU A 147 19.15 18.77 -13.68
N ILE A 148 18.21 19.62 -13.26
CA ILE A 148 17.83 19.82 -11.87
C ILE A 148 16.54 19.04 -11.66
N LEU A 149 16.52 18.19 -10.65
CA LEU A 149 15.33 17.49 -10.19
C LEU A 149 14.91 18.04 -8.84
N ILE A 150 13.63 18.39 -8.70
CA ILE A 150 13.00 18.75 -7.44
C ILE A 150 11.86 17.77 -7.19
N SER A 151 12.02 16.92 -6.20
CA SER A 151 11.07 15.82 -5.94
C SER A 151 11.25 15.24 -4.53
N GLU A 152 10.20 14.63 -4.01
CA GLU A 152 10.24 13.77 -2.84
C GLU A 152 10.80 12.39 -3.24
N MET A 153 12.12 12.28 -3.42
CA MET A 153 12.82 11.13 -4.03
C MET A 153 12.60 9.77 -3.33
N GLY A 154 12.08 9.75 -2.12
CA GLY A 154 11.71 8.50 -1.45
C GLY A 154 10.24 8.11 -1.65
N GLN A 155 9.46 8.94 -2.36
CA GLN A 155 7.99 8.85 -2.34
C GLN A 155 7.35 9.10 -3.71
N VAL A 156 8.12 8.97 -4.79
CA VAL A 156 7.62 9.17 -6.16
C VAL A 156 8.12 8.08 -7.10
N GLY A 157 7.26 7.69 -8.03
CA GLY A 157 7.56 6.62 -8.98
C GLY A 157 7.60 5.24 -8.33
N THR A 158 8.30 4.30 -8.95
CA THR A 158 8.63 3.04 -8.30
C THR A 158 9.57 3.34 -7.14
N GLN A 159 9.13 3.05 -5.93
CA GLN A 159 9.76 3.51 -4.69
C GLN A 159 9.90 2.39 -3.66
N PHE A 160 10.93 2.52 -2.83
CA PHE A 160 11.28 1.60 -1.76
C PHE A 160 11.25 2.35 -0.43
N ASP A 161 10.33 1.94 0.44
CA ASP A 161 10.15 2.56 1.75
C ASP A 161 11.12 1.99 2.78
N GLY A 162 11.88 2.90 3.39
CA GLY A 162 12.72 2.62 4.53
C GLY A 162 11.97 2.81 5.85
N PHE A 163 12.59 2.38 6.94
CA PHE A 163 11.94 2.34 8.25
C PHE A 163 11.56 3.71 8.85
N PRO A 164 12.26 4.82 8.56
CA PRO A 164 11.80 6.12 9.06
C PRO A 164 10.52 6.64 8.39
N HIS A 165 10.02 5.96 7.33
CA HIS A 165 8.84 6.40 6.61
C HIS A 165 7.57 6.33 7.45
N GLN A 166 7.43 5.33 8.32
CA GLN A 166 6.22 5.12 9.13
C GLN A 166 6.54 5.03 10.62
N THR A 167 5.55 5.40 11.45
CA THR A 167 5.66 5.38 12.91
C THR A 167 4.50 4.63 13.56
N ILE A 168 4.75 4.18 14.78
CA ILE A 168 3.74 3.87 15.79
C ILE A 168 3.97 4.85 16.94
N ALA A 169 3.03 5.77 17.17
CA ALA A 169 3.21 6.94 18.02
C ALA A 169 4.47 7.74 17.59
N ASP A 170 5.43 7.94 18.47
CA ASP A 170 6.70 8.64 18.25
C ASP A 170 7.87 7.75 17.83
N LYS A 171 7.61 6.46 17.54
CA LYS A 171 8.64 5.46 17.30
C LYS A 171 8.54 4.83 15.91
N VAL A 172 9.69 4.65 15.30
CA VAL A 172 9.90 3.89 14.08
C VAL A 172 10.35 2.46 14.41
N TYR A 173 10.79 1.69 13.39
CA TYR A 173 11.33 0.35 13.57
C TYR A 173 12.35 0.28 14.72
N ASN A 174 12.36 -0.85 15.43
CA ASN A 174 13.25 -1.15 16.54
C ASN A 174 13.17 -0.12 17.70
N CYS A 175 12.01 0.56 17.80
CA CYS A 175 11.70 1.56 18.83
C CYS A 175 12.64 2.78 18.89
N PHE A 176 13.38 3.08 17.83
CA PHE A 176 14.07 4.37 17.76
C PHE A 176 13.03 5.49 17.77
N LYS A 177 13.24 6.50 18.62
CA LYS A 177 12.35 7.65 18.70
C LYS A 177 12.67 8.66 17.61
N VAL A 178 11.63 9.15 16.94
CA VAL A 178 11.77 10.11 15.85
C VAL A 178 12.56 11.34 16.31
N ASP A 179 12.22 11.93 17.46
CA ASP A 179 12.87 13.15 17.98
C ASP A 179 14.35 12.95 18.31
N GLU A 180 14.79 11.71 18.57
CA GLU A 180 16.19 11.40 18.86
C GLU A 180 17.03 11.20 17.59
N ILE A 181 16.39 10.80 16.47
CA ILE A 181 17.09 10.45 15.24
C ILE A 181 16.84 11.41 14.07
N ALA A 182 15.74 12.18 14.08
CA ALA A 182 15.44 13.14 13.04
C ALA A 182 16.31 14.41 13.20
N SER A 183 16.91 14.85 12.12
CA SER A 183 17.67 16.08 12.05
C SER A 183 17.27 16.90 10.83
N ARG A 184 17.71 18.15 10.76
CA ARG A 184 17.48 18.99 9.58
C ARG A 184 18.12 18.43 8.31
N GLY A 185 19.16 17.61 8.44
CA GLY A 185 19.87 16.98 7.31
C GLY A 185 19.43 15.57 6.98
N GLY A 186 18.37 15.07 7.64
CA GLY A 186 17.86 13.70 7.49
C GLY A 186 17.96 12.88 8.78
N PHE A 187 17.60 11.63 8.72
CA PHE A 187 17.63 10.71 9.85
C PHE A 187 19.06 10.24 10.14
N THR A 188 19.48 10.28 11.40
CA THR A 188 20.82 9.83 11.84
C THR A 188 20.90 8.32 12.02
N LYS A 189 19.76 7.66 12.13
CA LYS A 189 19.55 6.21 12.20
C LYS A 189 18.58 5.76 11.12
N LEU A 190 18.65 4.49 10.73
CA LEU A 190 17.72 3.84 9.82
C LEU A 190 17.70 4.42 8.38
N GLY A 191 18.66 5.29 8.01
CA GLY A 191 18.72 5.91 6.70
C GLY A 191 18.84 4.87 5.58
N ILE A 192 18.22 5.18 4.43
CA ILE A 192 18.11 4.26 3.29
C ILE A 192 19.48 3.82 2.74
N GLU A 193 20.50 4.62 2.92
CA GLU A 193 21.87 4.31 2.50
C GLU A 193 22.46 3.08 3.20
N LYS A 194 21.89 2.66 4.35
CA LYS A 194 22.35 1.52 5.15
C LYS A 194 21.81 0.18 4.66
N VAL A 195 20.76 0.17 3.85
CA VAL A 195 20.12 -1.05 3.35
C VAL A 195 21.10 -1.89 2.52
N GLY A 196 21.81 -1.26 1.61
CA GLY A 196 22.71 -1.94 0.67
C GLY A 196 22.00 -2.47 -0.57
N ALA A 197 22.70 -3.27 -1.36
CA ALA A 197 22.11 -3.95 -2.50
C ALA A 197 21.30 -5.16 -2.04
N LEU A 198 20.14 -5.39 -2.67
CA LEU A 198 19.28 -6.53 -2.46
C LEU A 198 19.30 -7.42 -3.69
N ILE A 199 19.77 -8.66 -3.52
CA ILE A 199 19.81 -9.69 -4.56
C ILE A 199 19.22 -10.94 -3.91
N THR A 200 17.99 -11.29 -4.27
CA THR A 200 17.29 -12.42 -3.66
C THR A 200 16.33 -13.09 -4.64
N ARG A 201 15.72 -14.17 -4.22
CA ARG A 201 14.61 -14.78 -4.95
C ARG A 201 13.42 -13.84 -4.93
N GLY A 202 12.91 -13.46 -6.13
CA GLY A 202 11.62 -12.80 -6.30
C GLY A 202 10.52 -13.82 -6.52
N VAL A 203 9.38 -13.64 -5.84
CA VAL A 203 8.17 -14.43 -6.01
C VAL A 203 7.02 -13.52 -6.38
N LEU A 204 6.51 -13.66 -7.61
CA LEU A 204 5.30 -12.96 -8.06
C LEU A 204 4.06 -13.74 -7.65
N ILE A 205 3.24 -13.17 -6.77
CA ILE A 205 1.92 -13.68 -6.42
C ILE A 205 0.89 -13.00 -7.32
N ASP A 206 0.43 -13.69 -8.35
CA ASP A 206 -0.48 -13.13 -9.37
C ASP A 206 -1.94 -13.24 -8.93
N VAL A 207 -2.41 -12.29 -8.12
CA VAL A 207 -3.79 -12.28 -7.61
C VAL A 207 -4.78 -11.88 -8.72
N ALA A 208 -4.43 -10.94 -9.60
CA ALA A 208 -5.28 -10.60 -10.74
C ALA A 208 -5.50 -11.81 -11.67
N GLY A 209 -4.43 -12.55 -11.98
CA GLY A 209 -4.50 -13.80 -12.74
C GLY A 209 -5.27 -14.90 -12.02
N LEU A 210 -5.15 -15.01 -10.68
CA LEU A 210 -5.96 -15.92 -9.88
C LEU A 210 -7.45 -15.64 -10.04
N LYS A 211 -7.86 -14.37 -10.00
CA LYS A 211 -9.26 -13.94 -10.13
C LYS A 211 -9.74 -13.92 -11.59
N GLY A 212 -8.86 -14.11 -12.57
CA GLY A 212 -9.20 -14.08 -14.00
C GLY A 212 -9.60 -12.69 -14.49
N VAL A 213 -9.02 -11.64 -13.91
CA VAL A 213 -9.30 -10.24 -14.27
C VAL A 213 -8.02 -9.51 -14.67
N ASP A 214 -8.17 -8.48 -15.50
CA ASP A 214 -7.05 -7.64 -15.92
C ASP A 214 -6.58 -6.69 -14.83
N ILE A 215 -7.50 -6.22 -14.02
CA ILE A 215 -7.31 -5.29 -12.90
C ILE A 215 -8.28 -5.70 -11.80
N LEU A 216 -7.80 -5.85 -10.57
CA LEU A 216 -8.66 -6.09 -9.42
C LEU A 216 -9.61 -4.89 -9.19
N PRO A 217 -10.81 -5.10 -8.58
CA PRO A 217 -11.70 -4.00 -8.22
C PRO A 217 -11.00 -2.95 -7.34
N ASP A 218 -11.42 -1.69 -7.47
CA ASP A 218 -10.76 -0.50 -6.90
C ASP A 218 -10.44 -0.57 -5.39
N THR A 219 -11.21 -1.32 -4.61
CA THR A 219 -11.04 -1.44 -3.16
C THR A 219 -10.99 -2.91 -2.72
N TYR A 220 -10.50 -3.77 -3.62
CA TYR A 220 -10.42 -5.20 -3.32
C TYR A 220 -9.35 -5.47 -2.25
N GLU A 221 -9.77 -5.96 -1.09
CA GLU A 221 -8.86 -6.43 -0.05
C GLU A 221 -8.35 -7.83 -0.40
N ILE A 222 -7.06 -7.95 -0.62
CA ILE A 222 -6.37 -9.22 -0.84
C ILE A 222 -6.23 -9.92 0.51
N THR A 223 -6.83 -11.09 0.61
CA THR A 223 -6.87 -11.90 1.83
C THR A 223 -5.72 -12.92 1.88
N VAL A 224 -5.51 -13.52 3.05
CA VAL A 224 -4.59 -14.66 3.21
C VAL A 224 -4.97 -15.80 2.25
N GLN A 225 -6.26 -16.08 2.12
CA GLN A 225 -6.75 -17.14 1.23
C GLN A 225 -6.40 -16.87 -0.24
N ASP A 226 -6.45 -15.60 -0.69
CA ASP A 226 -6.06 -15.24 -2.05
C ASP A 226 -4.56 -15.49 -2.29
N LEU A 227 -3.72 -15.13 -1.33
CA LEU A 227 -2.28 -15.33 -1.42
C LEU A 227 -1.91 -16.82 -1.43
N GLU A 228 -2.49 -17.61 -0.53
CA GLU A 228 -2.27 -19.05 -0.44
C GLU A 228 -2.75 -19.77 -1.70
N GLU A 229 -3.93 -19.41 -2.21
CA GLU A 229 -4.49 -20.03 -3.42
C GLU A 229 -3.66 -19.67 -4.67
N ALA A 230 -3.17 -18.42 -4.79
CA ALA A 230 -2.29 -18.01 -5.88
C ALA A 230 -0.97 -18.80 -5.83
N LEU A 231 -0.33 -18.87 -4.68
CA LEU A 231 0.90 -19.65 -4.49
C LEU A 231 0.69 -21.13 -4.81
N ARG A 232 -0.42 -21.72 -4.35
CA ARG A 232 -0.77 -23.11 -4.64
C ARG A 232 -0.93 -23.37 -6.14
N ARG A 233 -1.63 -22.48 -6.87
CA ARG A 233 -1.79 -22.59 -8.34
C ARG A 233 -0.47 -22.42 -9.08
N GLN A 234 0.42 -21.59 -8.57
CA GLN A 234 1.74 -21.36 -9.12
C GLN A 234 2.75 -22.44 -8.69
N ASN A 235 2.36 -23.37 -7.81
CA ASN A 235 3.20 -24.40 -7.23
C ASN A 235 4.45 -23.82 -6.54
N LEU A 236 4.26 -22.73 -5.78
CA LEU A 236 5.31 -22.01 -5.06
C LEU A 236 5.03 -21.97 -3.55
N GLN A 237 6.11 -21.86 -2.80
CA GLN A 237 6.12 -21.62 -1.36
C GLN A 237 7.08 -20.46 -1.06
N LEU A 238 6.71 -19.59 -0.15
CA LEU A 238 7.57 -18.51 0.32
C LEU A 238 8.69 -19.06 1.21
N GLN A 239 9.82 -18.37 1.19
CA GLN A 239 10.98 -18.66 2.02
C GLN A 239 11.49 -17.38 2.69
N PRO A 240 12.09 -17.48 3.88
CA PRO A 240 12.70 -16.31 4.50
C PRO A 240 13.69 -15.60 3.57
N GLY A 241 13.58 -14.28 3.53
CA GLY A 241 14.41 -13.43 2.68
C GLY A 241 13.95 -13.31 1.22
N ASP A 242 12.81 -13.85 0.82
CA ASP A 242 12.25 -13.61 -0.52
C ASP A 242 11.81 -12.16 -0.72
N ALA A 243 11.88 -11.67 -1.94
CA ALA A 243 11.15 -10.48 -2.38
C ALA A 243 9.75 -10.93 -2.84
N VAL A 244 8.74 -10.70 -2.02
CA VAL A 244 7.35 -11.06 -2.33
C VAL A 244 6.70 -9.92 -3.09
N ILE A 245 6.31 -10.18 -4.34
CA ILE A 245 5.74 -9.19 -5.25
C ILE A 245 4.29 -9.58 -5.59
N ILE A 246 3.35 -8.68 -5.35
CA ILE A 246 1.91 -8.91 -5.52
C ILE A 246 1.41 -8.18 -6.76
N HIS A 247 0.86 -8.92 -7.72
CA HIS A 247 0.28 -8.37 -8.93
C HIS A 247 -1.22 -8.20 -8.78
N THR A 248 -1.68 -6.95 -8.87
CA THR A 248 -3.09 -6.54 -8.80
C THR A 248 -3.65 -6.12 -10.16
N GLY A 249 -2.78 -5.85 -11.13
CA GLY A 249 -3.10 -5.25 -12.42
C GLY A 249 -3.28 -3.72 -12.34
N TRP A 250 -3.16 -3.11 -11.15
CA TRP A 250 -3.37 -1.68 -10.94
C TRP A 250 -2.35 -0.82 -11.68
N GLY A 251 -1.13 -1.32 -11.84
CA GLY A 251 -0.06 -0.68 -12.62
C GLY A 251 -0.46 -0.34 -14.07
N LYS A 252 -1.44 -1.05 -14.65
CA LYS A 252 -1.98 -0.75 -15.99
C LYS A 252 -2.60 0.64 -16.12
N LEU A 253 -2.99 1.26 -15.00
CA LEU A 253 -3.55 2.62 -14.96
C LEU A 253 -2.48 3.71 -15.00
N TRP A 254 -1.22 3.38 -14.67
CA TRP A 254 -0.11 4.33 -14.64
C TRP A 254 0.06 5.08 -15.95
N GLY A 255 0.00 6.41 -15.89
CA GLY A 255 0.09 7.29 -17.04
C GLY A 255 -1.12 7.26 -17.98
N LYS A 256 -2.14 6.44 -17.71
CA LYS A 256 -3.37 6.32 -18.51
C LYS A 256 -4.59 6.88 -17.79
N ASP A 257 -4.72 6.59 -16.49
CA ASP A 257 -5.79 7.10 -15.64
C ASP A 257 -5.22 7.39 -14.24
N ASN A 258 -4.41 8.43 -14.15
CA ASN A 258 -3.76 8.83 -12.91
C ASN A 258 -4.76 9.24 -11.82
N ALA A 259 -5.94 9.75 -12.22
CA ALA A 259 -6.98 10.14 -11.27
C ALA A 259 -7.57 8.92 -10.55
N ARG A 260 -7.87 7.84 -11.27
CA ARG A 260 -8.31 6.58 -10.69
C ARG A 260 -7.18 5.93 -9.90
N TYR A 261 -5.95 5.92 -10.47
CA TYR A 261 -4.78 5.33 -9.84
C TYR A 261 -4.55 5.83 -8.41
N GLY A 262 -4.62 7.15 -8.20
CA GLY A 262 -4.33 7.79 -6.92
C GLY A 262 -5.51 7.91 -5.95
N LYS A 263 -6.74 7.57 -6.38
CA LYS A 263 -7.95 7.76 -5.56
C LYS A 263 -8.19 6.61 -4.57
N SER A 264 -8.01 5.40 -5.02
CA SER A 264 -8.19 4.15 -4.27
C SER A 264 -7.33 3.08 -4.91
N CYS A 265 -7.19 1.92 -4.30
CA CYS A 265 -6.56 0.77 -4.97
C CYS A 265 -6.87 -0.55 -4.25
N PRO A 266 -6.84 -1.68 -4.98
CA PRO A 266 -6.76 -2.98 -4.37
C PRO A 266 -5.41 -3.17 -3.68
N GLY A 267 -5.34 -3.99 -2.63
CA GLY A 267 -4.10 -4.29 -1.95
C GLY A 267 -4.32 -5.25 -0.79
N ILE A 268 -3.25 -5.59 -0.08
CA ILE A 268 -3.35 -6.50 1.06
C ILE A 268 -4.01 -5.81 2.26
N GLY A 269 -4.79 -6.61 3.01
CA GLY A 269 -5.35 -6.20 4.30
C GLY A 269 -4.44 -6.55 5.47
N VAL A 270 -4.89 -6.20 6.67
CA VAL A 270 -4.18 -6.45 7.94
C VAL A 270 -3.77 -7.91 8.11
N GLN A 271 -4.72 -8.84 7.95
CA GLN A 271 -4.47 -10.27 8.14
C GLN A 271 -3.45 -10.82 7.14
N ALA A 272 -3.51 -10.36 5.89
CA ALA A 272 -2.55 -10.72 4.86
C ALA A 272 -1.15 -10.20 5.17
N ALA A 273 -1.03 -8.96 5.68
CA ALA A 273 0.24 -8.40 6.10
C ALA A 273 0.86 -9.17 7.27
N GLU A 274 0.07 -9.51 8.29
CA GLU A 274 0.52 -10.32 9.42
C GLU A 274 0.92 -11.75 9.01
N TRP A 275 0.20 -12.34 8.06
CA TRP A 275 0.55 -13.64 7.49
C TRP A 275 1.86 -13.57 6.71
N LEU A 276 2.04 -12.54 5.87
CA LEU A 276 3.29 -12.30 5.14
C LEU A 276 4.46 -12.06 6.08
N ALA A 277 4.28 -11.29 7.15
CA ALA A 277 5.33 -11.05 8.13
C ALA A 277 5.84 -12.36 8.76
N LYS A 278 4.97 -13.35 8.98
CA LYS A 278 5.34 -14.68 9.48
C LYS A 278 6.13 -15.51 8.46
N GLN A 279 6.05 -15.21 7.16
CA GLN A 279 6.89 -15.82 6.13
C GLN A 279 8.30 -15.24 6.09
N ASP A 280 8.55 -14.16 6.83
CA ASP A 280 9.84 -13.50 7.00
C ASP A 280 10.49 -13.04 5.68
N PRO A 281 9.76 -12.35 4.78
CA PRO A 281 10.30 -11.88 3.53
C PRO A 281 11.32 -10.75 3.73
N MET A 282 12.15 -10.49 2.72
CA MET A 282 13.04 -9.33 2.69
C MET A 282 12.25 -8.04 2.43
N LEU A 283 11.28 -8.13 1.53
CA LEU A 283 10.36 -7.03 1.21
C LEU A 283 9.03 -7.57 0.70
N VAL A 284 8.00 -6.74 0.78
CA VAL A 284 6.71 -6.95 0.12
C VAL A 284 6.50 -5.80 -0.86
N GLY A 285 6.21 -6.12 -2.12
CA GLY A 285 5.97 -5.12 -3.16
C GLY A 285 4.67 -5.33 -3.92
N SER A 286 4.19 -4.27 -4.60
CA SER A 286 3.00 -4.32 -5.44
C SER A 286 3.05 -3.31 -6.59
N ASP A 287 2.18 -3.50 -7.58
CA ASP A 287 1.97 -2.57 -8.70
C ASP A 287 0.98 -1.44 -8.39
N ASN A 288 0.51 -1.33 -7.15
CA ASN A 288 -0.23 -0.20 -6.62
C ASN A 288 0.68 0.75 -5.82
N TRP A 289 0.14 1.90 -5.36
CA TRP A 289 0.93 2.92 -4.72
C TRP A 289 1.13 2.79 -3.19
N PRO A 290 0.29 2.03 -2.42
CA PRO A 290 0.50 1.84 -0.99
C PRO A 290 0.75 0.38 -0.59
N VAL A 291 0.88 -0.58 -1.52
CA VAL A 291 0.88 -2.03 -1.27
C VAL A 291 -0.43 -2.51 -0.62
N GLU A 292 -0.94 -1.78 0.35
CA GLU A 292 -2.19 -2.10 1.05
C GLU A 292 -3.45 -1.63 0.31
N VAL A 293 -4.59 -2.18 0.69
CA VAL A 293 -5.89 -1.75 0.18
C VAL A 293 -6.23 -0.34 0.66
N LEU A 294 -6.70 0.51 -0.25
CA LEU A 294 -7.11 1.86 0.08
C LEU A 294 -8.46 2.22 -0.55
N PRO A 295 -9.41 2.82 0.23
CA PRO A 295 -9.35 3.05 1.67
C PRO A 295 -9.32 1.74 2.46
N ASN A 296 -8.78 1.79 3.68
CA ASN A 296 -8.83 0.63 4.57
C ASN A 296 -10.28 0.24 4.86
N PRO A 297 -10.65 -1.07 4.84
CA PRO A 297 -11.99 -1.52 5.17
C PRO A 297 -12.45 -1.10 6.57
N ASP A 298 -11.54 -1.03 7.54
CA ASP A 298 -11.79 -0.44 8.85
C ASP A 298 -11.44 1.05 8.82
N PRO A 299 -12.45 1.95 8.91
CA PRO A 299 -12.21 3.39 8.84
C PRO A 299 -11.53 3.98 10.10
N GLN A 300 -11.34 3.18 11.15
CA GLN A 300 -10.68 3.61 12.37
C GLN A 300 -9.16 3.48 12.33
N VAL A 301 -8.63 2.78 11.33
CA VAL A 301 -7.19 2.60 11.15
C VAL A 301 -6.71 3.20 9.83
N SER A 302 -5.53 3.79 9.85
CA SER A 302 -4.89 4.40 8.68
C SER A 302 -3.56 3.72 8.41
N ALA A 303 -3.38 3.22 7.20
CA ALA A 303 -2.15 2.56 6.75
C ALA A 303 -1.59 1.49 7.71
N PRO A 304 -2.41 0.52 8.19
CA PRO A 304 -1.96 -0.46 9.16
C PRO A 304 -0.91 -1.42 8.60
N VAL A 305 -0.95 -1.72 7.30
CA VAL A 305 0.03 -2.62 6.66
C VAL A 305 1.43 -2.03 6.69
N HIS A 306 1.58 -0.73 6.48
CA HIS A 306 2.86 -0.04 6.66
C HIS A 306 3.38 -0.19 8.09
N GLN A 307 2.52 -0.02 9.09
CA GLN A 307 2.91 -0.19 10.49
C GLN A 307 3.31 -1.63 10.78
N ILE A 308 2.53 -2.62 10.30
CA ILE A 308 2.82 -4.05 10.49
C ILE A 308 4.17 -4.42 9.87
N LEU A 309 4.40 -4.05 8.62
CA LEU A 309 5.58 -4.48 7.89
C LEU A 309 6.81 -3.65 8.26
N LEU A 310 6.77 -2.33 8.11
CA LEU A 310 7.93 -1.48 8.35
C LEU A 310 8.28 -1.36 9.83
N VAL A 311 7.29 -1.01 10.69
CA VAL A 311 7.58 -0.60 12.07
C VAL A 311 7.66 -1.79 13.03
N VAL A 312 6.72 -2.74 12.91
CA VAL A 312 6.67 -3.90 13.81
C VAL A 312 7.70 -4.96 13.41
N ASN A 313 7.75 -5.31 12.12
CA ASN A 313 8.51 -6.47 11.67
C ASN A 313 9.83 -6.12 10.95
N GLY A 314 10.08 -4.84 10.65
CA GLY A 314 11.28 -4.42 9.93
C GLY A 314 11.39 -5.04 8.53
N ILE A 315 10.25 -5.14 7.82
CA ILE A 315 10.12 -5.63 6.46
C ILE A 315 9.85 -4.45 5.55
N TYR A 316 10.64 -4.29 4.49
CA TYR A 316 10.53 -3.17 3.57
C TYR A 316 9.31 -3.26 2.67
N LEU A 317 8.81 -2.10 2.20
CA LEU A 317 7.78 -2.00 1.17
C LEU A 317 8.38 -1.53 -0.17
N LEU A 318 7.81 -2.02 -1.27
CA LEU A 318 8.20 -1.65 -2.63
C LEU A 318 6.95 -1.37 -3.45
N GLU A 319 6.77 -0.13 -3.85
CA GLU A 319 5.53 0.39 -4.40
C GLU A 319 5.66 0.76 -5.88
N ASN A 320 4.50 0.87 -6.55
CA ASN A 320 4.43 1.32 -7.95
C ASN A 320 5.29 0.48 -8.89
N LEU A 321 5.27 -0.82 -8.75
CA LEU A 321 5.99 -1.73 -9.65
C LEU A 321 5.27 -1.84 -11.01
N LYS A 322 6.05 -2.04 -12.05
CA LYS A 322 5.58 -2.38 -13.39
C LYS A 322 5.63 -3.91 -13.55
N LEU A 323 4.50 -4.58 -13.38
CA LEU A 323 4.43 -6.06 -13.29
C LEU A 323 3.79 -6.72 -14.51
N GLU A 324 3.28 -5.97 -15.46
CA GLU A 324 2.50 -6.49 -16.60
C GLU A 324 3.29 -7.50 -17.41
N GLU A 325 4.59 -7.28 -17.60
CA GLU A 325 5.45 -8.17 -18.38
C GLU A 325 5.70 -9.49 -17.65
N LEU A 326 5.98 -9.46 -16.34
CA LEU A 326 6.10 -10.68 -15.54
C LEU A 326 4.83 -11.52 -15.57
N ALA A 327 3.67 -10.87 -15.35
CA ALA A 327 2.37 -11.53 -15.34
C ALA A 327 2.04 -12.14 -16.72
N ALA A 328 2.21 -11.37 -17.81
CA ALA A 328 1.95 -11.85 -19.18
C ALA A 328 2.83 -13.04 -19.57
N LYS A 329 4.09 -13.03 -19.15
CA LYS A 329 5.05 -14.13 -19.38
C LYS A 329 4.91 -15.27 -18.38
N ARG A 330 4.04 -15.13 -17.37
CA ARG A 330 3.87 -16.08 -16.25
C ARG A 330 5.20 -16.41 -15.56
N VAL A 331 6.03 -15.36 -15.35
CA VAL A 331 7.28 -15.48 -14.62
C VAL A 331 6.97 -15.25 -13.15
N HIS A 332 6.78 -16.34 -12.42
CA HIS A 332 6.39 -16.29 -11.01
C HIS A 332 7.57 -16.39 -10.05
N GLU A 333 8.74 -16.78 -10.54
CA GLU A 333 9.98 -16.93 -9.78
C GLU A 333 11.17 -16.42 -10.61
N PHE A 334 12.03 -15.59 -10.01
CA PHE A 334 13.14 -14.93 -10.71
C PHE A 334 14.21 -14.45 -9.72
N ALA A 335 15.39 -14.12 -10.23
CA ALA A 335 16.37 -13.36 -9.47
C ALA A 335 15.93 -11.89 -9.40
N PHE A 336 15.56 -11.43 -8.21
CA PHE A 336 15.23 -10.04 -7.93
C PHE A 336 16.50 -9.27 -7.60
N ILE A 337 16.72 -8.12 -8.25
CA ILE A 337 17.89 -7.28 -8.07
C ILE A 337 17.44 -5.82 -7.90
N MET A 338 17.85 -5.19 -6.82
CA MET A 338 17.57 -3.78 -6.56
C MET A 338 18.60 -3.19 -5.59
N GLN A 339 18.89 -1.90 -5.75
CA GLN A 339 19.64 -1.13 -4.77
C GLN A 339 19.01 0.25 -4.62
N PRO A 340 18.66 0.70 -3.40
CA PRO A 340 18.24 2.06 -3.17
C PRO A 340 19.39 3.04 -3.42
N LEU A 341 19.06 4.28 -3.79
CA LEU A 341 20.05 5.34 -3.90
C LEU A 341 20.74 5.57 -2.55
N LYS A 342 22.03 5.87 -2.60
CA LYS A 342 22.82 6.11 -1.38
C LYS A 342 22.62 7.51 -0.83
N MET A 343 21.37 7.86 -0.55
CA MET A 343 20.97 9.16 0.02
C MET A 343 21.01 9.07 1.54
N GLN A 344 21.97 9.75 2.16
CA GLN A 344 22.17 9.72 3.60
C GLN A 344 20.95 10.26 4.36
N GLY A 345 20.44 9.47 5.29
CA GLY A 345 19.36 9.85 6.18
C GLY A 345 17.99 9.99 5.54
N PHE A 346 17.76 9.44 4.34
CA PHE A 346 16.45 9.45 3.71
C PHE A 346 15.59 8.29 4.23
N SER A 347 14.27 8.52 4.26
CA SER A 347 13.27 7.55 4.69
C SER A 347 12.86 6.53 3.61
N GLY A 348 13.30 6.73 2.39
CA GLY A 348 12.99 5.87 1.25
C GLY A 348 13.79 6.27 0.00
N SER A 349 13.58 5.57 -1.09
CA SER A 349 14.28 5.82 -2.35
C SER A 349 13.42 5.48 -3.55
N THR A 350 13.37 6.36 -4.53
CA THR A 350 13.02 5.95 -5.90
C THR A 350 14.03 4.91 -6.37
N VAL A 351 13.55 3.84 -7.01
CA VAL A 351 14.36 2.68 -7.40
C VAL A 351 13.99 2.17 -8.80
N ALA A 352 14.90 1.43 -9.42
CA ALA A 352 14.65 0.73 -10.69
C ALA A 352 15.02 -0.76 -10.53
N PRO A 353 14.15 -1.57 -9.87
CA PRO A 353 14.37 -2.99 -9.71
C PRO A 353 14.25 -3.74 -11.04
N ILE A 354 14.93 -4.88 -11.12
CA ILE A 354 14.84 -5.79 -12.26
C ILE A 354 14.58 -7.22 -11.79
N ALA A 355 13.92 -7.97 -12.65
CA ALA A 355 13.83 -9.42 -12.57
C ALA A 355 14.73 -10.03 -13.65
N VAL A 356 15.49 -11.05 -13.30
CA VAL A 356 16.33 -11.80 -14.25
C VAL A 356 15.96 -13.28 -14.18
N ARG A 357 15.72 -13.92 -15.36
CA ARG A 357 15.36 -15.35 -15.43
C ARG A 357 16.22 -16.19 -16.37
#